data_5d70b346885b71b5977f0176dd7f98a9
#
_entry.id   5d70b346885b71b5977f0176dd7f98a9
#
_cell.length_a   1.000
_cell.length_b   1.000
_cell.length_c   1.000
_cell.angle_alpha   90.00
_cell.angle_beta   90.00
_cell.angle_gamma   90.00
#
_symmetry.space_group_name_H-M   'P 1'
#
loop_
_entity.id
_entity.type
_entity.pdbx_description
1 polymer ?
#
loop_
_entity_poly.entity_id
_entity_poly.type
_entity_poly.pdbx_seq_one_letter_code
_entity_poly.pdbx_strand_id
1 'polypeptide(L)'
;MRRNKYWRSIWINENRIWGTKNICYYCGQRANSIDHVIPQSLIRMLVALDDKEITKEILRKRALKVWTCRECNSLASCSIQDSLRERREFVKDKLRKRYKKILDLPKWEENEIEELGYNLQVYVRSSAKWKEFIKQRIAY
;
A
#
# COMPACT_ATOMS: atom_id res chain seq x y z
N MET A 1 -32.23 -4.59 -4.84
CA MET A 1 -31.25 -5.40 -5.57
C MET A 1 -30.85 -6.60 -4.69
N ARG A 2 -31.26 -7.82 -5.02
CA ARG A 2 -30.90 -9.02 -4.26
C ARG A 2 -29.42 -9.27 -4.47
N ARG A 3 -28.58 -9.00 -3.45
CA ARG A 3 -27.17 -9.40 -3.45
C ARG A 3 -27.10 -10.92 -3.61
N ASN A 4 -26.56 -11.38 -4.71
CA ASN A 4 -26.48 -12.79 -5.03
C ASN A 4 -25.73 -13.54 -3.91
N LYS A 5 -26.41 -14.47 -3.24
CA LYS A 5 -25.88 -15.30 -2.12
C LYS A 5 -24.56 -16.02 -2.46
N TYR A 6 -24.36 -16.28 -3.74
CA TYR A 6 -23.18 -16.97 -4.28
C TYR A 6 -21.87 -16.15 -4.07
N TRP A 7 -21.93 -14.83 -4.30
CA TRP A 7 -20.78 -13.96 -4.11
C TRP A 7 -20.42 -13.77 -2.64
N ARG A 8 -21.39 -13.81 -1.76
CA ARG A 8 -21.16 -13.82 -0.31
C ARG A 8 -20.39 -15.06 0.13
N SER A 9 -20.67 -16.24 -0.42
CA SER A 9 -19.98 -17.47 -0.03
C SER A 9 -18.51 -17.49 -0.46
N ILE A 10 -18.19 -16.95 -1.64
CA ILE A 10 -16.80 -16.83 -2.11
C ILE A 10 -16.03 -15.82 -1.24
N TRP A 11 -16.65 -14.71 -0.86
CA TRP A 11 -16.06 -13.70 0.03
C TRP A 11 -15.88 -14.19 1.47
N ILE A 12 -16.77 -15.03 1.97
CA ILE A 12 -16.76 -15.51 3.36
C ILE A 12 -15.75 -16.65 3.53
N ASN A 13 -15.53 -17.48 2.53
CA ASN A 13 -14.59 -18.61 2.61
C ASN A 13 -13.13 -18.20 2.47
N GLU A 14 -12.84 -16.96 2.06
CA GLU A 14 -11.48 -16.42 1.98
C GLU A 14 -11.26 -15.30 3.03
N ASN A 15 -11.58 -15.59 4.27
CA ASN A 15 -11.36 -14.67 5.40
C ASN A 15 -9.87 -14.45 5.74
N ARG A 16 -8.95 -14.95 4.91
CA ARG A 16 -7.52 -14.81 5.17
C ARG A 16 -7.01 -13.46 4.68
N ILE A 17 -6.62 -12.62 5.63
CA ILE A 17 -5.85 -11.41 5.35
C ILE A 17 -4.37 -11.78 5.40
N TRP A 18 -3.67 -11.58 4.29
CA TRP A 18 -2.26 -11.90 4.17
C TRP A 18 -1.37 -10.90 4.88
N GLY A 19 -0.19 -11.38 5.27
CA GLY A 19 0.80 -10.59 5.99
C GLY A 19 0.65 -10.69 7.51
N THR A 20 1.50 -9.96 8.21
CA THR A 20 1.46 -9.89 9.67
C THR A 20 0.34 -8.95 10.12
N LYS A 21 -0.49 -9.42 11.04
CA LYS A 21 -1.60 -8.62 11.59
C LYS A 21 -1.09 -7.28 12.10
N ASN A 22 -1.80 -6.22 11.76
CA ASN A 22 -1.50 -4.84 12.13
C ASN A 22 -0.19 -4.25 11.55
N ILE A 23 0.46 -4.95 10.62
CA ILE A 23 1.63 -4.43 9.89
C ILE A 23 1.29 -4.28 8.41
N CYS A 24 1.55 -3.12 7.85
CA CYS A 24 1.32 -2.85 6.45
C CYS A 24 2.23 -3.72 5.57
N TYR A 25 1.63 -4.52 4.73
CA TYR A 25 2.33 -5.41 3.81
C TYR A 25 3.29 -4.66 2.87
N TYR A 26 2.95 -3.42 2.51
CA TYR A 26 3.72 -2.64 1.54
C TYR A 26 4.89 -1.85 2.14
N CYS A 27 4.75 -1.34 3.36
CA CYS A 27 5.74 -0.39 3.91
C CYS A 27 6.14 -0.66 5.37
N GLY A 28 5.68 -1.74 5.98
CA GLY A 28 6.05 -2.14 7.34
C GLY A 28 5.49 -1.27 8.47
N GLN A 29 4.75 -0.22 8.16
CA GLN A 29 4.14 0.63 9.17
C GLN A 29 2.88 -0.01 9.77
N ARG A 30 2.35 0.58 10.85
CA ARG A 30 1.11 0.10 11.45
C ARG A 30 -0.01 0.06 10.41
N ALA A 31 -0.64 -1.09 10.28
CA ALA A 31 -1.81 -1.28 9.44
C ALA A 31 -3.08 -0.91 10.20
N ASN A 32 -3.92 -0.13 9.55
CA ASN A 32 -5.23 0.28 10.05
C ASN A 32 -6.32 0.18 8.96
N SER A 33 -6.00 -0.52 7.88
CA SER A 33 -6.85 -0.71 6.70
C SER A 33 -6.57 -2.07 6.08
N ILE A 34 -7.39 -2.46 5.13
CA ILE A 34 -7.25 -3.69 4.35
C ILE A 34 -7.30 -3.30 2.88
N ASP A 35 -6.28 -3.70 2.13
CA ASP A 35 -6.28 -3.58 0.68
C ASP A 35 -6.89 -4.84 0.05
N HIS A 36 -7.82 -4.62 -0.87
CA HIS A 36 -8.36 -5.64 -1.73
C HIS A 36 -7.55 -5.64 -3.03
N VAL A 37 -6.70 -6.63 -3.20
CA VAL A 37 -5.78 -6.71 -4.34
C VAL A 37 -6.53 -6.69 -5.68
N ILE A 38 -7.73 -7.26 -5.71
CA ILE A 38 -8.69 -7.01 -6.78
C ILE A 38 -9.63 -5.89 -6.32
N PRO A 39 -9.67 -4.75 -7.02
CA PRO A 39 -10.57 -3.67 -6.68
C PRO A 39 -12.03 -4.12 -6.63
N GLN A 40 -12.76 -3.67 -5.62
CA GLN A 40 -14.19 -3.98 -5.50
C GLN A 40 -15.02 -3.51 -6.71
N SER A 41 -14.57 -2.44 -7.38
CA SER A 41 -15.18 -1.95 -8.62
C SER A 41 -15.10 -2.97 -9.73
N LEU A 42 -13.96 -3.65 -9.89
CA LEU A 42 -13.79 -4.72 -10.88
C LEU A 42 -14.69 -5.92 -10.56
N ILE A 43 -14.77 -6.31 -9.29
CA ILE A 43 -15.65 -7.40 -8.85
C ILE A 43 -17.11 -7.08 -9.17
N ARG A 44 -17.56 -5.86 -8.91
CA ARG A 44 -18.92 -5.41 -9.24
C ARG A 44 -19.20 -5.49 -10.74
N MET A 45 -18.22 -5.09 -11.55
CA MET A 45 -18.33 -5.18 -13.02
C MET A 45 -18.42 -6.64 -13.49
N LEU A 46 -17.57 -7.52 -12.98
CA LEU A 46 -17.59 -8.96 -13.31
C LEU A 46 -18.93 -9.62 -12.91
N VAL A 47 -19.45 -9.25 -11.75
CA VAL A 47 -20.77 -9.72 -11.30
C VAL A 47 -21.89 -9.24 -12.24
N ALA A 48 -21.81 -8.02 -12.74
CA ALA A 48 -22.78 -7.46 -13.68
C ALA A 48 -22.77 -8.16 -15.04
N LEU A 49 -21.61 -8.67 -15.48
CA LEU A 49 -21.45 -9.43 -16.73
C LEU A 49 -21.98 -10.88 -16.63
N ASP A 50 -22.32 -11.35 -15.43
CA ASP A 50 -22.88 -12.68 -15.13
C ASP A 50 -22.08 -13.87 -15.68
N ASP A 51 -20.82 -13.67 -16.01
CA ASP A 51 -19.90 -14.76 -16.38
C ASP A 51 -19.34 -15.44 -15.13
N LYS A 52 -20.03 -16.50 -14.72
CA LYS A 52 -19.77 -17.21 -13.46
C LYS A 52 -18.39 -17.92 -13.45
N GLU A 53 -17.96 -18.44 -14.58
CA GLU A 53 -16.70 -19.22 -14.65
C GLU A 53 -15.47 -18.31 -14.64
N ILE A 54 -15.46 -17.24 -15.45
CA ILE A 54 -14.38 -16.24 -15.45
C ILE A 54 -14.29 -15.57 -14.09
N THR A 55 -15.43 -15.23 -13.49
CA THR A 55 -15.46 -14.58 -12.19
C THR A 55 -14.95 -15.50 -11.09
N LYS A 56 -15.32 -16.80 -11.08
CA LYS A 56 -14.79 -17.79 -10.14
C LYS A 56 -13.28 -17.94 -10.25
N GLU A 57 -12.76 -18.04 -11.46
CA GLU A 57 -11.34 -18.23 -11.69
C GLU A 57 -10.52 -17.01 -11.24
N ILE A 58 -10.96 -15.81 -11.57
CA ILE A 58 -10.31 -14.56 -11.14
C ILE A 58 -10.36 -14.43 -9.62
N LEU A 59 -11.49 -14.67 -8.99
CA LEU A 59 -11.64 -14.61 -7.54
C LEU A 59 -10.80 -15.66 -6.83
N ARG A 60 -10.77 -16.91 -7.33
CA ARG A 60 -9.97 -17.98 -6.75
C ARG A 60 -8.47 -17.68 -6.79
N LYS A 61 -7.98 -17.10 -7.88
CA LYS A 61 -6.56 -16.79 -8.08
C LYS A 61 -6.14 -15.46 -7.42
N ARG A 62 -7.06 -14.51 -7.20
CA ARG A 62 -6.72 -13.11 -6.90
C ARG A 62 -7.54 -12.45 -5.79
N ALA A 63 -8.42 -13.16 -5.09
CA ALA A 63 -9.18 -12.59 -3.98
C ALA A 63 -8.33 -12.45 -2.71
N LEU A 64 -7.15 -11.83 -2.87
CA LEU A 64 -6.23 -11.59 -1.77
C LEU A 64 -6.60 -10.29 -1.07
N LYS A 65 -6.62 -10.35 0.26
CA LYS A 65 -6.67 -9.18 1.13
C LYS A 65 -5.36 -9.09 1.88
N VAL A 66 -4.83 -7.91 2.02
CA VAL A 66 -3.60 -7.68 2.77
C VAL A 66 -3.79 -6.56 3.80
N TRP A 67 -3.12 -6.71 4.94
CA TRP A 67 -3.03 -5.64 5.92
C TRP A 67 -2.28 -4.45 5.33
N THR A 68 -2.83 -3.25 5.46
CA THR A 68 -2.21 -2.05 4.89
C THR A 68 -2.47 -0.82 5.75
N CYS A 69 -1.58 0.16 5.68
CA CYS A 69 -1.87 1.49 6.19
C CYS A 69 -2.75 2.26 5.18
N ARG A 70 -3.46 3.27 5.64
CA ARG A 70 -4.35 4.08 4.78
C ARG A 70 -3.63 4.70 3.60
N GLU A 71 -2.40 5.16 3.81
CA GLU A 71 -1.62 5.78 2.74
C GLU A 71 -1.31 4.78 1.62
N CYS A 72 -0.77 3.60 1.95
CA CYS A 72 -0.47 2.58 0.97
C CYS A 72 -1.74 2.06 0.27
N ASN A 73 -2.84 1.91 1.01
CA ASN A 73 -4.13 1.53 0.43
C ASN A 73 -4.62 2.58 -0.58
N SER A 74 -4.49 3.86 -0.25
CA SER A 74 -4.82 4.96 -1.15
C SER A 74 -3.93 4.97 -2.39
N LEU A 75 -2.62 4.72 -2.24
CA LEU A 75 -1.67 4.65 -3.36
C LEU A 75 -1.91 3.44 -4.26
N ALA A 76 -2.30 2.31 -3.70
CA ALA A 76 -2.68 1.12 -4.45
C ALA A 76 -3.94 1.37 -5.28
N SER A 77 -4.90 2.12 -4.73
CA SER A 77 -6.13 2.54 -5.41
C SER A 77 -6.82 1.41 -6.19
N CYS A 78 -7.46 1.74 -7.29
CA CYS A 78 -8.14 0.80 -8.19
C CYS A 78 -7.20 0.18 -9.24
N SER A 79 -5.89 0.33 -9.10
CA SER A 79 -4.93 -0.26 -10.03
C SER A 79 -4.94 -1.79 -9.94
N ILE A 80 -4.72 -2.44 -11.08
CA ILE A 80 -4.72 -3.89 -11.20
C ILE A 80 -3.31 -4.32 -11.58
N GLN A 81 -2.75 -5.23 -10.79
CA GLN A 81 -1.46 -5.88 -11.07
C GLN A 81 -1.66 -7.39 -11.16
N ASP A 82 -0.78 -8.07 -11.89
CA ASP A 82 -0.88 -9.51 -12.12
C ASP A 82 -0.50 -10.33 -10.88
N SER A 83 0.27 -9.76 -9.97
CA SER A 83 0.69 -10.42 -8.75
C SER A 83 0.74 -9.45 -7.55
N LEU A 84 0.71 -10.03 -6.35
CA LEU A 84 0.89 -9.27 -5.11
C LEU A 84 2.28 -8.60 -5.04
N ARG A 85 3.30 -9.25 -5.61
CA ARG A 85 4.66 -8.70 -5.71
C ARG A 85 4.68 -7.45 -6.59
N GLU A 86 4.07 -7.49 -7.76
CA GLU A 86 3.96 -6.33 -8.65
C GLU A 86 3.18 -5.19 -8.03
N ARG A 87 2.10 -5.51 -7.29
CA ARG A 87 1.33 -4.52 -6.54
C ARG A 87 2.18 -3.85 -5.45
N ARG A 88 3.02 -4.62 -4.77
CA ARG A 88 3.97 -4.08 -3.77
C ARG A 88 4.96 -3.11 -4.42
N GLU A 89 5.57 -3.48 -5.53
CA GLU A 89 6.49 -2.60 -6.26
C GLU A 89 5.77 -1.35 -6.79
N PHE A 90 4.56 -1.49 -7.30
CA PHE A 90 3.74 -0.36 -7.72
C PHE A 90 3.49 0.64 -6.58
N VAL A 91 3.12 0.16 -5.39
CA VAL A 91 2.91 1.03 -4.21
C VAL A 91 4.21 1.70 -3.79
N LYS A 92 5.33 0.97 -3.81
CA LYS A 92 6.66 1.53 -3.50
C LYS A 92 7.07 2.62 -4.48
N ASP A 93 6.81 2.45 -5.75
CA ASP A 93 7.08 3.48 -6.75
C ASP A 93 6.23 4.74 -6.53
N LYS A 94 4.97 4.55 -6.14
CA LYS A 94 4.10 5.67 -5.75
C LYS A 94 4.63 6.38 -4.50
N LEU A 95 5.13 5.65 -3.50
CA LEU A 95 5.78 6.24 -2.32
C LEU A 95 7.04 7.04 -2.70
N ARG A 96 7.91 6.50 -3.56
CA ARG A 96 9.09 7.21 -4.06
C ARG A 96 8.71 8.53 -4.75
N LYS A 97 7.71 8.50 -5.61
CA LYS A 97 7.22 9.71 -6.31
C LYS A 97 6.64 10.72 -5.33
N ARG A 98 5.81 10.26 -4.38
CA ARG A 98 5.18 11.11 -3.37
C ARG A 98 6.19 11.84 -2.50
N TYR A 99 7.23 11.12 -2.07
CA TYR A 99 8.26 11.64 -1.16
C TYR A 99 9.56 12.05 -1.86
N LYS A 100 9.52 12.24 -3.19
CA LYS A 100 10.72 12.59 -3.98
C LYS A 100 11.47 13.78 -3.40
N LYS A 101 10.79 14.84 -3.03
CA LYS A 101 11.42 16.04 -2.46
C LYS A 101 12.18 15.75 -1.15
N ILE A 102 11.65 14.88 -0.30
CA ILE A 102 12.30 14.47 0.95
C ILE A 102 13.49 13.54 0.66
N LEU A 103 13.32 12.61 -0.27
CA LEU A 103 14.39 11.68 -0.67
C LEU A 103 15.57 12.37 -1.35
N ASP A 104 15.30 13.47 -2.07
CA ASP A 104 16.32 14.27 -2.77
C ASP A 104 17.02 15.29 -1.85
N LEU A 105 16.63 15.43 -0.57
CA LEU A 105 17.31 16.32 0.35
C LEU A 105 18.78 15.95 0.51
N PRO A 106 19.70 16.94 0.53
CA PRO A 106 21.11 16.69 0.71
C PRO A 106 21.40 16.09 2.08
N LYS A 107 22.50 15.35 2.18
CA LYS A 107 23.05 14.94 3.45
C LYS A 107 23.91 16.06 3.99
N TRP A 108 23.69 16.43 5.24
CA TRP A 108 24.47 17.42 5.98
C TRP A 108 25.43 16.70 6.92
N GLU A 109 26.68 17.14 6.98
CA GLU A 109 27.62 16.68 8.00
C GLU A 109 27.38 17.45 9.31
N GLU A 110 27.77 16.84 10.45
CA GLU A 110 27.45 17.41 11.77
C GLU A 110 28.07 18.79 12.00
N ASN A 111 29.31 19.00 11.54
CA ASN A 111 29.97 20.28 11.60
C ASN A 111 29.22 21.39 10.82
N GLU A 112 28.67 21.04 9.64
CA GLU A 112 27.88 21.98 8.85
C GLU A 112 26.58 22.35 9.58
N ILE A 113 25.95 21.39 10.25
CA ILE A 113 24.72 21.63 11.03
C ILE A 113 25.00 22.52 12.23
N GLU A 114 26.13 22.32 12.93
CA GLU A 114 26.51 23.12 14.09
C GLU A 114 26.74 24.61 13.77
N GLU A 115 27.12 24.92 12.53
CA GLU A 115 27.27 26.29 12.04
C GLU A 115 25.94 27.01 11.77
N LEU A 116 24.83 26.26 11.71
CA LEU A 116 23.50 26.80 11.45
C LEU A 116 22.89 27.42 12.71
N GLY A 117 22.01 28.41 12.52
CA GLY A 117 21.16 28.89 13.61
C GLY A 117 20.21 27.82 14.12
N TYR A 118 19.80 27.90 15.38
CA TYR A 118 19.03 26.86 16.10
C TYR A 118 17.83 26.34 15.31
N ASN A 119 17.01 27.22 14.75
CA ASN A 119 15.82 26.76 13.98
C ASN A 119 16.17 25.97 12.74
N LEU A 120 17.25 26.32 12.05
CA LEU A 120 17.73 25.57 10.89
C LEU A 120 18.34 24.22 11.29
N GLN A 121 19.05 24.15 12.42
CA GLN A 121 19.52 22.88 12.95
C GLN A 121 18.37 21.93 13.22
N VAL A 122 17.30 22.40 13.88
CA VAL A 122 16.10 21.58 14.16
C VAL A 122 15.46 21.11 12.86
N TYR A 123 15.31 21.98 11.87
CA TYR A 123 14.75 21.66 10.58
C TYR A 123 15.56 20.58 9.84
N VAL A 124 16.87 20.77 9.74
CA VAL A 124 17.78 19.84 9.03
C VAL A 124 17.79 18.46 9.70
N ARG A 125 17.90 18.42 11.04
CA ARG A 125 17.88 17.15 11.79
C ARG A 125 16.53 16.42 11.67
N SER A 126 15.43 17.14 11.75
CA SER A 126 14.08 16.57 11.58
C SER A 126 13.87 16.04 10.16
N SER A 127 14.32 16.78 9.16
CA SER A 127 14.24 16.37 7.75
C SER A 127 15.10 15.13 7.46
N ALA A 128 16.28 15.02 8.06
CA ALA A 128 17.13 13.84 7.95
C ALA A 128 16.47 12.58 8.54
N LYS A 129 15.85 12.70 9.72
CA LYS A 129 15.07 11.61 10.34
C LYS A 129 13.88 11.19 9.49
N TRP A 130 13.18 12.17 8.93
CA TRP A 130 12.04 11.93 8.05
C TRP A 130 12.47 11.19 6.77
N LYS A 131 13.57 11.63 6.16
CA LYS A 131 14.16 10.96 4.98
C LYS A 131 14.50 9.50 5.29
N GLU A 132 15.14 9.23 6.42
CA GLU A 132 15.51 7.87 6.82
C GLU A 132 14.26 7.01 7.04
N PHE A 133 13.25 7.52 7.70
CA PHE A 133 11.97 6.84 7.89
C PHE A 133 11.31 6.46 6.56
N ILE A 134 11.31 7.37 5.57
CA ILE A 134 10.76 7.08 4.24
C ILE A 134 11.59 6.01 3.52
N LYS A 135 12.93 6.07 3.61
CA LYS A 135 13.79 5.02 3.05
C LYS A 135 13.48 3.64 3.62
N GLN A 136 13.31 3.53 4.92
CA GLN A 136 12.94 2.28 5.59
C GLN A 136 11.60 1.73 5.09
N ARG A 137 10.60 2.59 4.90
CA ARG A 137 9.31 2.21 4.34
C ARG A 137 9.41 1.65 2.92
N ILE A 138 10.27 2.25 2.10
CA ILE A 138 10.47 1.83 0.70
C ILE A 138 11.28 0.53 0.66
N ALA A 139 12.23 0.35 1.57
CA ALA A 139 13.09 -0.83 1.64
C ALA A 139 12.38 -2.06 2.25
N TYR A 140 11.33 -1.86 3.04
CA TYR A 140 10.56 -2.94 3.67
C TYR A 140 10.02 -3.92 2.63
#